data_8db7fd5c637602125f27c7ff184040c8
#
_entry.id   8db7fd5c637602125f27c7ff184040c8
#
_cell.length_a   1.000
_cell.length_b   1.000
_cell.length_c   1.000
_cell.angle_alpha   90.00
_cell.angle_beta   90.00
_cell.angle_gamma   90.00
#
_symmetry.space_group_name_H-M   'P 1'
#
loop_
_entity.id
_entity.type
_entity.pdbx_description
1 polymer ?
#
loop_
_entity_poly.entity_id
_entity_poly.type
_entity_poly.pdbx_seq_one_letter_code
_entity_poly.pdbx_strand_id
1 'polypeptide(L)'
;MLRIVFLLSALIVTSTAKAQNAPMPVVASFSILADIVTQIGGPRLAVTSLIPRATDPHIFQPSPQDARLLQSARLIFINGFGLEGSVERLIASTGQTSKRVVLGSKIKPLRLIENGKDQGLDPHIWHDVGNVKLSVATIRDALIEADPAGRADYTARSETYLASLDRLDADIRQALASLPPERRVIVTNHDAFGYFARAYAITLIAPQGVSTETEPSARDIARVIKHIRDKKIPAVFLENISDPRLMNRISQETGAKIGDKLFTDSLSVENGPAPTYIDMMRANLASILKALRP
;
A
#
# COMPACT_ATOMS: atom_id res chain seq x y z
N MET A 1 43.80 30.61 65.57
CA MET A 1 43.76 30.39 64.15
C MET A 1 42.83 29.22 63.90
N LEU A 2 41.57 29.50 63.51
CA LEU A 2 40.50 28.49 63.29
C LEU A 2 40.45 28.12 61.79
N ARG A 3 40.77 26.90 61.41
CA ARG A 3 40.66 26.41 60.02
C ARG A 3 39.29 25.85 59.76
N ILE A 4 38.50 26.58 58.99
CA ILE A 4 37.19 26.09 58.46
C ILE A 4 37.42 25.21 57.25
N VAL A 5 37.07 23.95 57.35
CA VAL A 5 37.09 22.98 56.22
C VAL A 5 35.74 23.00 55.56
N PHE A 6 35.64 23.51 54.34
CA PHE A 6 34.43 23.40 53.49
C PHE A 6 34.38 21.99 52.86
N LEU A 7 33.42 21.18 53.28
CA LEU A 7 33.09 19.94 52.56
C LEU A 7 32.18 20.28 51.37
N LEU A 8 32.72 20.10 50.15
CA LEU A 8 31.97 20.20 48.92
C LEU A 8 31.25 18.84 48.67
N SER A 9 29.94 18.76 48.93
CA SER A 9 29.14 17.60 48.59
C SER A 9 28.82 17.63 47.08
N ALA A 10 29.47 16.78 46.29
CA ALA A 10 29.16 16.58 44.88
C ALA A 10 27.87 15.75 44.75
N LEU A 11 26.81 16.36 44.26
CA LEU A 11 25.55 15.67 43.93
C LEU A 11 25.76 14.91 42.61
N ILE A 12 25.93 13.60 42.69
CA ILE A 12 26.00 12.73 41.51
C ILE A 12 24.56 12.50 41.00
N VAL A 13 24.17 13.22 39.96
CA VAL A 13 22.93 12.98 39.21
C VAL A 13 23.17 11.74 38.34
N THR A 14 22.75 10.59 38.82
CA THR A 14 22.74 9.37 37.99
C THR A 14 21.60 9.46 36.97
N SER A 15 21.93 9.86 35.77
CA SER A 15 21.03 9.77 34.61
C SER A 15 20.82 8.28 34.30
N THR A 16 19.68 7.73 34.71
CA THR A 16 19.27 6.37 34.29
C THR A 16 18.94 6.42 32.79
N ALA A 17 19.91 6.15 31.93
CA ALA A 17 19.68 5.86 30.54
C ALA A 17 18.72 4.64 30.49
N LYS A 18 17.44 4.87 30.13
CA LYS A 18 16.52 3.76 29.82
C LYS A 18 17.14 2.95 28.72
N ALA A 19 17.54 1.70 29.03
CA ALA A 19 17.98 0.77 28.02
C ALA A 19 16.88 0.68 26.95
N GLN A 20 17.16 1.17 25.77
CA GLN A 20 16.24 1.08 24.65
C GLN A 20 16.20 -0.40 24.26
N ASN A 21 15.08 -1.06 24.51
CA ASN A 21 14.89 -2.45 24.08
C ASN A 21 15.15 -2.54 22.57
N ALA A 22 15.77 -3.65 22.12
CA ALA A 22 15.97 -3.90 20.71
C ALA A 22 14.62 -3.76 19.95
N PRO A 23 14.62 -3.17 18.74
CA PRO A 23 13.41 -3.02 17.97
C PRO A 23 12.68 -4.35 17.75
N MET A 24 11.36 -4.37 17.93
CA MET A 24 10.55 -5.57 17.77
C MET A 24 10.51 -6.00 16.29
N PRO A 25 10.90 -7.25 15.97
CA PRO A 25 10.86 -7.74 14.60
C PRO A 25 9.44 -7.94 14.12
N VAL A 26 9.10 -7.32 12.98
CA VAL A 26 7.77 -7.35 12.36
C VAL A 26 7.93 -7.60 10.88
N VAL A 27 7.08 -8.47 10.32
CA VAL A 27 6.99 -8.70 8.88
C VAL A 27 5.69 -8.12 8.35
N ALA A 28 5.77 -7.39 7.25
CA ALA A 28 4.62 -6.99 6.44
C ALA A 28 4.70 -7.71 5.09
N SER A 29 3.56 -8.12 4.54
CA SER A 29 3.53 -8.95 3.32
C SER A 29 4.15 -8.26 2.11
N PHE A 30 3.93 -6.96 1.92
CA PHE A 30 4.45 -6.21 0.77
C PHE A 30 4.80 -4.76 1.12
N SER A 31 5.46 -4.08 0.19
CA SER A 31 6.14 -2.81 0.44
C SER A 31 5.22 -1.67 0.89
N ILE A 32 3.99 -1.55 0.35
CA ILE A 32 3.03 -0.52 0.75
C ILE A 32 2.63 -0.71 2.22
N LEU A 33 2.36 -1.95 2.60
CA LEU A 33 2.00 -2.29 3.96
C LEU A 33 3.16 -2.10 4.93
N ALA A 34 4.39 -2.45 4.50
CA ALA A 34 5.60 -2.25 5.30
C ALA A 34 5.84 -0.76 5.61
N ASP A 35 5.61 0.14 4.64
CA ASP A 35 5.70 1.58 4.89
C ASP A 35 4.67 2.03 5.94
N ILE A 36 3.40 1.68 5.78
CA ILE A 36 2.34 2.08 6.72
C ILE A 36 2.66 1.59 8.15
N VAL A 37 3.10 0.34 8.30
CA VAL A 37 3.51 -0.23 9.59
C VAL A 37 4.71 0.53 10.17
N THR A 38 5.68 0.90 9.33
CA THR A 38 6.86 1.68 9.74
C THR A 38 6.48 3.07 10.22
N GLN A 39 5.55 3.76 9.54
CA GLN A 39 5.08 5.08 9.94
C GLN A 39 4.46 5.07 11.34
N ILE A 40 3.72 4.02 11.67
CA ILE A 40 3.04 3.88 12.97
C ILE A 40 4.00 3.38 14.06
N GLY A 41 4.83 2.40 13.73
CA GLY A 41 5.72 1.75 14.69
C GLY A 41 6.97 2.55 15.05
N GLY A 42 7.49 3.33 14.07
CA GLY A 42 8.70 4.13 14.25
C GLY A 42 9.90 3.29 14.67
N PRO A 43 10.83 3.86 15.47
CA PRO A 43 12.09 3.20 15.86
C PRO A 43 11.90 2.02 16.81
N ARG A 44 10.69 1.79 17.32
CA ARG A 44 10.39 0.62 18.17
C ARG A 44 10.26 -0.68 17.37
N LEU A 45 10.16 -0.61 16.03
CA LEU A 45 10.01 -1.77 15.16
C LEU A 45 11.21 -1.95 14.22
N ALA A 46 11.53 -3.21 13.96
CA ALA A 46 12.35 -3.63 12.81
C ALA A 46 11.40 -4.24 11.77
N VAL A 47 10.91 -3.41 10.86
CA VAL A 47 9.92 -3.84 9.85
C VAL A 47 10.63 -4.38 8.62
N THR A 48 10.27 -5.60 8.20
CA THR A 48 10.73 -6.20 6.95
C THR A 48 9.56 -6.42 6.01
N SER A 49 9.68 -5.96 4.77
CA SER A 49 8.75 -6.32 3.69
C SER A 49 9.11 -7.70 3.16
N LEU A 50 8.16 -8.64 3.17
CA LEU A 50 8.40 -9.98 2.63
C LEU A 50 8.54 -9.92 1.10
N ILE A 51 7.58 -9.26 0.45
CA ILE A 51 7.61 -8.99 -0.98
C ILE A 51 8.36 -7.68 -1.21
N PRO A 52 9.48 -7.70 -1.95
CA PRO A 52 10.31 -6.52 -2.17
C PRO A 52 9.57 -5.41 -2.92
N ARG A 53 10.14 -4.20 -2.89
CA ARG A 53 9.71 -3.07 -3.72
C ARG A 53 9.82 -3.42 -5.21
N ALA A 54 8.96 -2.81 -6.02
CA ALA A 54 8.89 -3.02 -7.47
C ALA A 54 8.66 -4.49 -7.88
N THR A 55 8.01 -5.27 -7.00
CA THR A 55 7.66 -6.67 -7.23
C THR A 55 6.13 -6.81 -7.17
N ASP A 56 5.60 -7.66 -8.04
CA ASP A 56 4.17 -7.98 -8.11
C ASP A 56 3.79 -8.97 -6.99
N PRO A 57 2.88 -8.60 -6.06
CA PRO A 57 2.48 -9.48 -4.96
C PRO A 57 1.61 -10.65 -5.39
N HIS A 58 0.88 -10.57 -6.50
CA HIS A 58 -0.01 -11.63 -6.96
C HIS A 58 0.75 -12.89 -7.39
N ILE A 59 1.91 -12.70 -8.04
CA ILE A 59 2.71 -13.79 -8.60
C ILE A 59 3.97 -14.11 -7.79
N PHE A 60 4.15 -13.44 -6.64
CA PHE A 60 5.33 -13.66 -5.80
C PHE A 60 5.42 -15.09 -5.31
N GLN A 61 6.62 -15.68 -5.43
CA GLN A 61 6.93 -17.03 -4.96
C GLN A 61 7.91 -16.95 -3.77
N PRO A 62 7.45 -17.29 -2.56
CA PRO A 62 8.30 -17.22 -1.38
C PRO A 62 9.44 -18.24 -1.42
N SER A 63 10.57 -17.86 -0.83
CA SER A 63 11.79 -18.68 -0.67
C SER A 63 11.89 -19.29 0.74
N PRO A 64 12.81 -20.26 0.95
CA PRO A 64 13.11 -20.73 2.31
C PRO A 64 13.63 -19.64 3.26
N GLN A 65 14.21 -18.57 2.73
CA GLN A 65 14.63 -17.41 3.54
C GLN A 65 13.41 -16.66 4.09
N ASP A 66 12.34 -16.52 3.29
CA ASP A 66 11.11 -15.88 3.71
C ASP A 66 10.43 -16.67 4.84
N ALA A 67 10.51 -18.01 4.81
CA ALA A 67 10.05 -18.84 5.92
C ALA A 67 10.79 -18.52 7.23
N ARG A 68 12.11 -18.33 7.18
CA ARG A 68 12.92 -17.94 8.36
C ARG A 68 12.55 -16.53 8.86
N LEU A 69 12.32 -15.57 7.96
CA LEU A 69 11.85 -14.23 8.32
C LEU A 69 10.51 -14.28 9.05
N LEU A 70 9.56 -15.03 8.52
CA LEU A 70 8.26 -15.24 9.17
C LEU A 70 8.41 -15.88 10.55
N GLN A 71 9.26 -16.88 10.72
CA GLN A 71 9.50 -17.54 12.01
C GLN A 71 10.10 -16.61 13.07
N SER A 72 10.88 -15.62 12.67
CA SER A 72 11.49 -14.65 13.59
C SER A 72 10.59 -13.49 13.96
N ALA A 73 9.49 -13.28 13.22
CA ALA A 73 8.61 -12.15 13.41
C ALA A 73 7.76 -12.28 14.68
N ARG A 74 7.59 -11.19 15.42
CA ARG A 74 6.63 -11.08 16.55
C ARG A 74 5.21 -10.86 16.06
N LEU A 75 5.04 -10.08 14.98
CA LEU A 75 3.78 -9.82 14.29
C LEU A 75 3.98 -9.99 12.78
N ILE A 76 2.94 -10.48 12.11
CA ILE A 76 2.88 -10.58 10.66
C ILE A 76 1.65 -9.83 10.18
N PHE A 77 1.86 -8.76 9.42
CA PHE A 77 0.80 -7.98 8.79
C PHE A 77 0.59 -8.43 7.36
N ILE A 78 -0.66 -8.74 7.01
CA ILE A 78 -1.09 -9.10 5.65
C ILE A 78 -2.28 -8.24 5.23
N ASN A 79 -2.45 -8.06 3.93
CA ASN A 79 -3.58 -7.34 3.37
C ASN A 79 -4.88 -8.12 3.52
N GLY A 80 -4.87 -9.38 3.09
CA GLY A 80 -6.05 -10.23 3.00
C GLY A 80 -6.74 -10.14 1.64
N PHE A 81 -7.97 -10.67 1.56
CA PHE A 81 -8.76 -10.77 0.33
C PHE A 81 -8.08 -11.53 -0.81
N GLY A 82 -7.11 -12.40 -0.48
CA GLY A 82 -6.45 -13.29 -1.43
C GLY A 82 -5.26 -12.67 -2.17
N LEU A 83 -4.83 -11.44 -1.83
CA LEU A 83 -3.66 -10.81 -2.47
C LEU A 83 -2.42 -11.69 -2.37
N GLU A 84 -2.12 -12.18 -1.17
CA GLU A 84 -0.88 -12.86 -0.85
C GLU A 84 -1.05 -14.38 -0.69
N GLY A 85 -1.77 -15.02 -1.59
CA GLY A 85 -2.10 -16.45 -1.45
C GLY A 85 -0.89 -17.37 -1.25
N SER A 86 0.25 -17.09 -1.90
CA SER A 86 1.50 -17.83 -1.71
C SER A 86 2.13 -17.61 -0.33
N VAL A 87 2.09 -16.38 0.17
CA VAL A 87 2.58 -16.00 1.51
C VAL A 87 1.70 -16.61 2.60
N GLU A 88 0.38 -16.59 2.43
CA GLU A 88 -0.54 -17.20 3.39
C GLU A 88 -0.32 -18.72 3.50
N ARG A 89 -0.08 -19.40 2.39
CA ARG A 89 0.30 -20.83 2.40
C ARG A 89 1.62 -21.07 3.12
N LEU A 90 2.62 -20.18 2.90
CA LEU A 90 3.90 -20.28 3.61
C LEU A 90 3.70 -20.08 5.11
N ILE A 91 2.98 -19.05 5.55
CA ILE A 91 2.67 -18.82 6.97
C ILE A 91 2.04 -20.07 7.59
N ALA A 92 1.05 -20.67 6.92
CA ALA A 92 0.37 -21.88 7.40
C ALA A 92 1.34 -23.09 7.52
N SER A 93 2.32 -23.21 6.61
CA SER A 93 3.28 -24.33 6.61
C SER A 93 4.39 -24.22 7.65
N THR A 94 4.68 -23.01 8.14
CA THR A 94 5.77 -22.78 9.11
C THR A 94 5.43 -23.17 10.54
N GLY A 95 4.16 -23.50 10.84
CA GLY A 95 3.70 -23.72 12.21
C GLY A 95 3.82 -22.48 13.10
N GLN A 96 3.90 -21.32 12.50
CA GLN A 96 4.18 -20.04 13.15
C GLN A 96 3.10 -19.65 14.17
N THR A 97 3.53 -19.34 15.38
CA THR A 97 2.67 -18.89 16.51
C THR A 97 2.51 -17.38 16.59
N SER A 98 3.22 -16.61 15.77
CA SER A 98 3.11 -15.16 15.72
C SER A 98 1.69 -14.74 15.34
N LYS A 99 1.26 -13.62 15.95
CA LYS A 99 -0.04 -13.05 15.63
C LYS A 99 -0.07 -12.53 14.20
N ARG A 100 -0.95 -13.11 13.40
CA ARG A 100 -1.28 -12.61 12.06
C ARG A 100 -2.34 -11.51 12.16
N VAL A 101 -2.05 -10.36 11.58
CA VAL A 101 -2.93 -9.18 11.55
C VAL A 101 -3.38 -8.95 10.11
N VAL A 102 -4.68 -9.14 9.85
CA VAL A 102 -5.28 -8.97 8.52
C VAL A 102 -5.91 -7.59 8.41
N LEU A 103 -5.38 -6.72 7.55
CA LEU A 103 -5.84 -5.33 7.46
C LEU A 103 -7.22 -5.21 6.84
N GLY A 104 -7.54 -6.06 5.87
CA GLY A 104 -8.87 -6.12 5.25
C GLY A 104 -10.01 -6.52 6.20
N SER A 105 -9.70 -7.04 7.41
CA SER A 105 -10.71 -7.61 8.32
C SER A 105 -11.82 -6.65 8.75
N LYS A 106 -11.55 -5.34 8.76
CA LYS A 106 -12.52 -4.28 9.12
C LYS A 106 -13.01 -3.48 7.91
N ILE A 107 -12.62 -3.87 6.71
CA ILE A 107 -12.94 -3.16 5.47
C ILE A 107 -14.08 -3.87 4.76
N LYS A 108 -15.08 -3.10 4.31
CA LYS A 108 -16.15 -3.64 3.46
C LYS A 108 -15.57 -3.98 2.09
N PRO A 109 -15.51 -5.26 1.71
CA PRO A 109 -14.89 -5.65 0.45
C PRO A 109 -15.70 -5.17 -0.76
N LEU A 110 -14.99 -4.86 -1.87
CA LEU A 110 -15.59 -4.82 -3.19
C LEU A 110 -15.64 -6.23 -3.77
N ARG A 111 -16.80 -6.59 -4.33
CA ARG A 111 -16.95 -7.81 -5.12
C ARG A 111 -16.87 -7.47 -6.60
N LEU A 112 -16.16 -8.28 -7.30
CA LEU A 112 -16.04 -8.17 -8.74
C LEU A 112 -17.08 -9.06 -9.39
N ILE A 113 -17.98 -8.45 -10.13
CA ILE A 113 -18.96 -9.16 -10.92
C ILE A 113 -18.66 -8.90 -12.39
N GLU A 114 -18.17 -9.90 -13.08
CA GLU A 114 -17.92 -9.85 -14.51
C GLU A 114 -18.85 -10.80 -15.26
N ASN A 115 -19.58 -10.29 -16.27
CA ASN A 115 -20.57 -11.04 -17.03
C ASN A 115 -21.60 -11.79 -16.14
N GLY A 116 -21.99 -11.21 -15.01
CA GLY A 116 -22.91 -11.79 -14.02
C GLY A 116 -22.31 -12.89 -13.15
N LYS A 117 -21.00 -13.14 -13.26
CA LYS A 117 -20.29 -14.11 -12.43
C LYS A 117 -19.45 -13.41 -11.37
N ASP A 118 -19.44 -13.96 -10.17
CA ASP A 118 -18.58 -13.52 -9.07
C ASP A 118 -17.14 -13.95 -9.36
N GLN A 119 -16.23 -12.97 -9.49
CA GLN A 119 -14.78 -13.15 -9.71
C GLN A 119 -13.99 -13.07 -8.40
N GLY A 120 -14.66 -12.93 -7.26
CA GLY A 120 -14.02 -12.83 -5.97
C GLY A 120 -13.99 -11.41 -5.41
N LEU A 121 -13.10 -11.19 -4.46
CA LEU A 121 -12.93 -9.91 -3.79
C LEU A 121 -11.77 -9.12 -4.41
N ASP A 122 -11.97 -7.81 -4.54
CA ASP A 122 -10.89 -6.89 -4.89
C ASP A 122 -9.95 -6.73 -3.67
N PRO A 123 -8.66 -7.09 -3.79
CA PRO A 123 -7.71 -6.97 -2.69
C PRO A 123 -7.10 -5.57 -2.53
N HIS A 124 -7.24 -4.66 -3.51
CA HIS A 124 -6.49 -3.41 -3.61
C HIS A 124 -7.03 -2.30 -2.69
N ILE A 125 -7.24 -2.64 -1.40
CA ILE A 125 -7.87 -1.77 -0.40
C ILE A 125 -7.13 -0.45 -0.16
N TRP A 126 -5.81 -0.43 -0.38
CA TRP A 126 -4.94 0.73 -0.11
C TRP A 126 -5.17 1.91 -1.06
N HIS A 127 -5.85 1.70 -2.18
CA HIS A 127 -6.16 2.78 -3.11
C HIS A 127 -7.33 3.68 -2.65
N ASP A 128 -8.04 3.30 -1.59
CA ASP A 128 -8.98 4.17 -0.86
C ASP A 128 -8.33 4.63 0.45
N VAL A 129 -8.01 5.92 0.56
CA VAL A 129 -7.39 6.50 1.78
C VAL A 129 -8.27 6.25 3.02
N GLY A 130 -9.59 6.20 2.86
CA GLY A 130 -10.53 5.84 3.93
C GLY A 130 -10.27 4.44 4.49
N ASN A 131 -9.98 3.47 3.64
CA ASN A 131 -9.61 2.12 4.05
C ASN A 131 -8.26 2.09 4.79
N VAL A 132 -7.29 2.89 4.33
CA VAL A 132 -5.98 2.97 5.00
C VAL A 132 -6.11 3.55 6.40
N LYS A 133 -7.01 4.52 6.62
CA LYS A 133 -7.29 5.03 7.97
C LYS A 133 -7.83 3.93 8.91
N LEU A 134 -8.66 3.00 8.42
CA LEU A 134 -9.10 1.82 9.19
C LEU A 134 -7.93 0.86 9.46
N SER A 135 -7.05 0.68 8.47
CA SER A 135 -5.84 -0.14 8.61
C SER A 135 -4.89 0.43 9.67
N VAL A 136 -4.72 1.76 9.73
CA VAL A 136 -3.91 2.45 10.77
C VAL A 136 -4.38 2.09 12.17
N ALA A 137 -5.70 2.13 12.41
CA ALA A 137 -6.26 1.75 13.71
C ALA A 137 -5.99 0.26 14.02
N THR A 138 -6.12 -0.62 13.04
CA THR A 138 -5.85 -2.06 13.20
C THR A 138 -4.38 -2.32 13.52
N ILE A 139 -3.45 -1.65 12.83
CA ILE A 139 -2.00 -1.76 13.06
C ILE A 139 -1.66 -1.24 14.47
N ARG A 140 -2.10 -0.03 14.83
CA ARG A 140 -1.87 0.57 16.15
C ARG A 140 -2.31 -0.38 17.26
N ASP A 141 -3.52 -0.90 17.20
CA ASP A 141 -4.08 -1.74 18.24
C ASP A 141 -3.28 -3.05 18.40
N ALA A 142 -2.87 -3.67 17.29
CA ALA A 142 -2.02 -4.85 17.30
C ALA A 142 -0.62 -4.59 17.88
N LEU A 143 -0.02 -3.43 17.57
CA LEU A 143 1.26 -3.02 18.12
C LEU A 143 1.18 -2.77 19.63
N ILE A 144 0.12 -2.09 20.10
CA ILE A 144 -0.11 -1.84 21.51
C ILE A 144 -0.30 -3.15 22.29
N GLU A 145 -0.98 -4.13 21.71
CA GLU A 145 -1.16 -5.45 22.31
C GLU A 145 0.16 -6.21 22.43
N ALA A 146 1.02 -6.15 21.40
CA ALA A 146 2.30 -6.86 21.38
C ALA A 146 3.40 -6.15 22.21
N ASP A 147 3.34 -4.83 22.31
CA ASP A 147 4.27 -3.96 23.06
C ASP A 147 3.50 -2.88 23.81
N PRO A 148 2.89 -3.19 24.98
CA PRO A 148 2.13 -2.21 25.76
C PRO A 148 2.95 -1.01 26.22
N ALA A 149 4.27 -1.15 26.37
CA ALA A 149 5.17 -0.07 26.76
C ALA A 149 5.29 1.02 25.68
N GLY A 150 5.03 0.68 24.41
CA GLY A 150 5.02 1.59 23.27
C GLY A 150 3.70 2.31 23.02
N ARG A 151 2.66 2.08 23.84
CA ARG A 151 1.30 2.62 23.63
C ARG A 151 1.28 4.11 23.28
N ALA A 152 1.96 4.94 24.05
CA ALA A 152 1.97 6.39 23.85
C ALA A 152 2.58 6.76 22.47
N ASP A 153 3.70 6.12 22.13
CA ASP A 153 4.40 6.35 20.86
C ASP A 153 3.54 5.93 19.67
N TYR A 154 2.95 4.73 19.71
CA TYR A 154 2.08 4.21 18.64
C TYR A 154 0.82 5.06 18.47
N THR A 155 0.23 5.54 19.57
CA THR A 155 -0.94 6.42 19.52
C THR A 155 -0.60 7.74 18.87
N ALA A 156 0.45 8.45 19.34
CA ALA A 156 0.84 9.74 18.82
C ALA A 156 1.25 9.67 17.32
N ARG A 157 1.99 8.62 16.92
CA ARG A 157 2.37 8.41 15.52
C ARG A 157 1.17 8.11 14.64
N SER A 158 0.23 7.30 15.12
CA SER A 158 -1.02 7.03 14.41
C SER A 158 -1.85 8.28 14.18
N GLU A 159 -2.01 9.14 15.19
CA GLU A 159 -2.72 10.42 15.09
C GLU A 159 -2.04 11.35 14.04
N THR A 160 -0.72 11.46 14.09
CA THR A 160 0.06 12.26 13.12
C THR A 160 -0.13 11.73 11.69
N TYR A 161 -0.09 10.41 11.51
CA TYR A 161 -0.24 9.78 10.20
C TYR A 161 -1.68 9.91 9.69
N LEU A 162 -2.69 9.73 10.54
CA LEU A 162 -4.10 9.97 10.21
C LEU A 162 -4.35 11.41 9.74
N ALA A 163 -3.78 12.41 10.42
CA ALA A 163 -3.88 13.80 9.98
C ALA A 163 -3.23 14.04 8.61
N SER A 164 -2.17 13.30 8.27
CA SER A 164 -1.55 13.34 6.94
C SER A 164 -2.41 12.66 5.87
N LEU A 165 -3.07 11.56 6.23
CA LEU A 165 -4.02 10.87 5.36
C LEU A 165 -5.27 11.70 5.10
N ASP A 166 -5.78 12.44 6.11
CA ASP A 166 -6.93 13.36 5.91
C ASP A 166 -6.61 14.45 4.89
N ARG A 167 -5.42 15.04 4.98
CA ARG A 167 -4.95 16.01 3.98
C ARG A 167 -4.83 15.39 2.58
N LEU A 168 -4.22 14.20 2.49
CA LEU A 168 -4.08 13.48 1.23
C LEU A 168 -5.45 13.19 0.59
N ASP A 169 -6.43 12.72 1.37
CA ASP A 169 -7.79 12.42 0.86
C ASP A 169 -8.48 13.68 0.34
N ALA A 170 -8.37 14.80 1.08
CA ALA A 170 -8.92 16.08 0.67
C ALA A 170 -8.26 16.61 -0.62
N ASP A 171 -6.92 16.54 -0.72
CA ASP A 171 -6.17 16.95 -1.90
C ASP A 171 -6.58 16.13 -3.15
N ILE A 172 -6.73 14.81 -3.02
CA ILE A 172 -7.16 13.93 -4.11
C ILE A 172 -8.57 14.30 -4.55
N ARG A 173 -9.52 14.45 -3.62
CA ARG A 173 -10.92 14.83 -3.94
C ARG A 173 -10.99 16.15 -4.65
N GLN A 174 -10.32 17.17 -4.12
CA GLN A 174 -10.30 18.51 -4.71
C GLN A 174 -9.70 18.50 -6.13
N ALA A 175 -8.58 17.83 -6.30
CA ALA A 175 -7.88 17.78 -7.57
C ALA A 175 -8.68 17.05 -8.65
N LEU A 176 -9.27 15.89 -8.33
CA LEU A 176 -10.08 15.13 -9.28
C LEU A 176 -11.44 15.79 -9.56
N ALA A 177 -12.01 16.52 -8.60
CA ALA A 177 -13.21 17.30 -8.83
C ALA A 177 -13.01 18.41 -9.86
N SER A 178 -11.77 18.87 -10.09
CA SER A 178 -11.45 19.86 -11.13
C SER A 178 -11.49 19.30 -12.56
N LEU A 179 -11.49 17.98 -12.73
CA LEU A 179 -11.64 17.36 -14.05
C LEU A 179 -13.11 17.30 -14.47
N PRO A 180 -13.44 17.54 -15.74
CA PRO A 180 -14.77 17.27 -16.27
C PRO A 180 -15.16 15.79 -16.05
N PRO A 181 -16.44 15.47 -15.73
CA PRO A 181 -16.87 14.10 -15.45
C PRO A 181 -16.53 13.11 -16.56
N GLU A 182 -16.65 13.52 -17.82
CA GLU A 182 -16.35 12.70 -19.01
C GLU A 182 -14.86 12.38 -19.16
N ARG A 183 -13.97 13.11 -18.48
CA ARG A 183 -12.53 12.89 -18.47
C ARG A 183 -12.05 12.07 -17.27
N ARG A 184 -12.93 11.76 -16.31
CA ARG A 184 -12.58 10.97 -15.12
C ARG A 184 -12.55 9.48 -15.44
N VAL A 185 -11.74 9.11 -16.42
CA VAL A 185 -11.56 7.72 -16.89
C VAL A 185 -10.08 7.39 -16.89
N ILE A 186 -9.71 6.32 -16.21
CA ILE A 186 -8.35 5.75 -16.25
C ILE A 186 -8.40 4.37 -16.91
N VAL A 187 -7.38 4.07 -17.71
CA VAL A 187 -7.18 2.77 -18.35
C VAL A 187 -5.84 2.24 -17.91
N THR A 188 -5.83 1.08 -17.24
CA THR A 188 -4.65 0.44 -16.64
C THR A 188 -4.45 -0.97 -17.18
N ASN A 189 -3.35 -1.63 -16.82
CA ASN A 189 -3.09 -3.01 -17.21
C ASN A 189 -4.09 -3.98 -16.57
N HIS A 190 -4.26 -3.90 -15.23
CA HIS A 190 -5.18 -4.73 -14.48
C HIS A 190 -6.12 -3.89 -13.61
N ASP A 191 -7.15 -4.52 -13.06
CA ASP A 191 -8.21 -3.87 -12.26
C ASP A 191 -7.76 -3.67 -10.80
N ALA A 192 -6.76 -2.79 -10.58
CA ALA A 192 -6.24 -2.47 -9.25
C ALA A 192 -6.91 -1.24 -8.60
N PHE A 193 -7.55 -0.39 -9.38
CA PHE A 193 -8.05 0.91 -8.89
C PHE A 193 -9.55 0.90 -8.55
N GLY A 194 -10.17 -0.26 -8.31
CA GLY A 194 -11.59 -0.37 -8.00
C GLY A 194 -12.01 0.45 -6.78
N TYR A 195 -11.24 0.37 -5.69
CA TYR A 195 -11.49 1.18 -4.48
C TYR A 195 -11.24 2.68 -4.72
N PHE A 196 -10.20 3.04 -5.50
CA PHE A 196 -9.94 4.42 -5.89
C PHE A 196 -11.09 4.98 -6.74
N ALA A 197 -11.53 4.22 -7.72
CA ALA A 197 -12.63 4.58 -8.60
C ALA A 197 -13.90 4.88 -7.80
N ARG A 198 -14.24 4.02 -6.84
CA ARG A 198 -15.38 4.21 -5.94
C ARG A 198 -15.22 5.45 -5.05
N ALA A 199 -14.04 5.62 -4.43
CA ALA A 199 -13.81 6.69 -3.46
C ALA A 199 -13.80 8.09 -4.09
N TYR A 200 -13.33 8.19 -5.35
CA TYR A 200 -13.03 9.46 -6.01
C TYR A 200 -13.82 9.71 -7.29
N ALA A 201 -14.86 8.93 -7.55
CA ALA A 201 -15.74 9.04 -8.72
C ALA A 201 -14.98 9.05 -10.07
N ILE A 202 -14.05 8.10 -10.22
CA ILE A 202 -13.32 7.81 -11.45
C ILE A 202 -13.93 6.56 -12.09
N THR A 203 -13.94 6.47 -13.41
CA THR A 203 -14.23 5.24 -14.14
C THR A 203 -12.93 4.50 -14.41
N LEU A 204 -12.87 3.24 -14.01
CA LEU A 204 -11.74 2.35 -14.27
C LEU A 204 -12.04 1.42 -15.44
N ILE A 205 -11.07 1.22 -16.30
CA ILE A 205 -11.12 0.25 -17.40
C ILE A 205 -9.80 -0.51 -17.40
N ALA A 206 -9.87 -1.85 -17.39
CA ALA A 206 -8.70 -2.70 -17.50
C ALA A 206 -9.00 -3.91 -18.38
N PRO A 207 -8.04 -4.40 -19.19
CA PRO A 207 -8.18 -5.64 -19.94
C PRO A 207 -8.03 -6.88 -19.06
N GLN A 208 -7.26 -6.80 -17.98
CA GLN A 208 -6.99 -7.88 -17.03
C GLN A 208 -7.81 -7.67 -15.75
N GLY A 209 -8.24 -8.77 -15.13
CA GLY A 209 -8.96 -8.73 -13.85
C GLY A 209 -8.08 -8.23 -12.69
N VAL A 210 -8.55 -8.44 -11.45
CA VAL A 210 -7.84 -7.99 -10.23
C VAL A 210 -6.58 -8.78 -9.90
N SER A 211 -6.37 -9.94 -10.48
CA SER A 211 -5.14 -10.72 -10.33
C SER A 211 -4.35 -10.71 -11.62
N THR A 212 -3.04 -10.55 -11.49
CA THR A 212 -2.09 -10.62 -12.60
C THR A 212 -1.65 -12.04 -12.93
N GLU A 213 -2.14 -13.06 -12.22
CA GLU A 213 -1.77 -14.48 -12.44
C GLU A 213 -2.16 -15.00 -13.83
N THR A 214 -3.18 -14.40 -14.46
CA THR A 214 -3.64 -14.81 -15.78
C THR A 214 -3.61 -13.64 -16.76
N GLU A 215 -3.09 -13.88 -17.96
CA GLU A 215 -3.08 -12.88 -19.03
C GLU A 215 -4.50 -12.55 -19.52
N PRO A 216 -4.79 -11.31 -19.94
CA PRO A 216 -6.09 -10.94 -20.49
C PRO A 216 -6.36 -11.65 -21.81
N SER A 217 -7.62 -12.03 -22.02
CA SER A 217 -8.02 -12.65 -23.28
C SER A 217 -8.01 -11.65 -24.45
N ALA A 218 -7.89 -12.15 -25.69
CA ALA A 218 -7.99 -11.31 -26.88
C ALA A 218 -9.34 -10.57 -26.95
N ARG A 219 -10.42 -11.15 -26.40
CA ARG A 219 -11.75 -10.51 -26.32
C ARG A 219 -11.71 -9.30 -25.38
N ASP A 220 -11.06 -9.43 -24.22
CA ASP A 220 -10.99 -8.35 -23.22
C ASP A 220 -10.16 -7.18 -23.77
N ILE A 221 -9.04 -7.46 -24.43
CA ILE A 221 -8.23 -6.46 -25.10
C ILE A 221 -9.05 -5.74 -26.18
N ALA A 222 -9.77 -6.47 -27.03
CA ALA A 222 -10.60 -5.87 -28.08
C ALA A 222 -11.74 -5.02 -27.51
N ARG A 223 -12.35 -5.44 -26.39
CA ARG A 223 -13.37 -4.67 -25.64
C ARG A 223 -12.81 -3.34 -25.17
N VAL A 224 -11.61 -3.33 -24.57
CA VAL A 224 -10.94 -2.12 -24.07
C VAL A 224 -10.60 -1.19 -25.24
N ILE A 225 -10.03 -1.69 -26.33
CA ILE A 225 -9.71 -0.91 -27.52
C ILE A 225 -10.97 -0.24 -28.10
N LYS A 226 -12.06 -1.02 -28.24
CA LYS A 226 -13.35 -0.47 -28.70
C LYS A 226 -13.83 0.65 -27.77
N HIS A 227 -13.79 0.44 -26.45
CA HIS A 227 -14.26 1.41 -25.48
C HIS A 227 -13.43 2.71 -25.53
N ILE A 228 -12.10 2.62 -25.64
CA ILE A 228 -11.21 3.79 -25.78
C ILE A 228 -11.58 4.60 -27.02
N ARG A 229 -11.80 3.93 -28.18
CA ARG A 229 -12.17 4.59 -29.44
C ARG A 229 -13.55 5.27 -29.34
N ASP A 230 -14.55 4.54 -28.85
CA ASP A 230 -15.95 5.02 -28.75
C ASP A 230 -16.05 6.23 -27.81
N LYS A 231 -15.34 6.23 -26.70
CA LYS A 231 -15.34 7.28 -25.69
C LYS A 231 -14.26 8.35 -25.89
N LYS A 232 -13.41 8.17 -26.90
CA LYS A 232 -12.28 9.07 -27.19
C LYS A 232 -11.40 9.31 -25.95
N ILE A 233 -11.09 8.25 -25.21
CA ILE A 233 -10.30 8.32 -23.98
C ILE A 233 -8.88 8.79 -24.34
N PRO A 234 -8.37 9.88 -23.71
CA PRO A 234 -7.16 10.53 -24.19
C PRO A 234 -5.88 9.79 -23.81
N ALA A 235 -5.90 8.99 -22.74
CA ALA A 235 -4.70 8.37 -22.22
C ALA A 235 -4.95 6.98 -21.62
N VAL A 236 -3.90 6.16 -21.68
CA VAL A 236 -3.76 4.88 -20.99
C VAL A 236 -2.51 4.92 -20.11
N PHE A 237 -2.46 4.13 -19.03
CA PHE A 237 -1.38 4.19 -18.07
C PHE A 237 -0.64 2.86 -17.97
N LEU A 238 0.68 2.95 -17.88
CA LEU A 238 1.53 1.82 -17.52
C LEU A 238 1.54 1.66 -15.99
N GLU A 239 1.67 0.43 -15.53
CA GLU A 239 1.86 0.14 -14.10
C GLU A 239 3.32 -0.18 -13.81
N ASN A 240 3.75 0.09 -12.56
CA ASN A 240 5.15 -0.07 -12.17
C ASN A 240 5.61 -1.54 -12.08
N ILE A 241 4.67 -2.48 -12.00
CA ILE A 241 4.93 -3.91 -11.88
C ILE A 241 4.63 -4.71 -13.16
N SER A 242 3.99 -4.09 -14.15
CA SER A 242 3.47 -4.79 -15.33
C SER A 242 4.37 -4.63 -16.57
N ASP A 243 4.29 -5.60 -17.48
CA ASP A 243 4.93 -5.52 -18.78
C ASP A 243 4.28 -4.41 -19.64
N PRO A 244 5.05 -3.46 -20.18
CA PRO A 244 4.49 -2.34 -20.91
C PRO A 244 3.94 -2.71 -22.31
N ARG A 245 4.23 -3.90 -22.84
CA ARG A 245 3.90 -4.30 -24.21
C ARG A 245 2.41 -4.23 -24.50
N LEU A 246 1.57 -4.68 -23.58
CA LEU A 246 0.11 -4.66 -23.75
C LEU A 246 -0.42 -3.23 -23.91
N MET A 247 -0.06 -2.34 -23.00
CA MET A 247 -0.54 -0.96 -23.04
C MET A 247 0.05 -0.16 -24.19
N ASN A 248 1.29 -0.44 -24.60
CA ASN A 248 1.89 0.11 -25.82
C ASN A 248 1.09 -0.28 -27.07
N ARG A 249 0.68 -1.55 -27.17
CA ARG A 249 -0.17 -2.02 -28.27
C ARG A 249 -1.54 -1.33 -28.25
N ILE A 250 -2.20 -1.26 -27.10
CA ILE A 250 -3.50 -0.57 -26.96
C ILE A 250 -3.37 0.90 -27.38
N SER A 251 -2.31 1.59 -26.94
CA SER A 251 -2.03 2.97 -27.34
C SER A 251 -1.87 3.11 -28.85
N GLN A 252 -1.07 2.25 -29.50
CA GLN A 252 -0.87 2.25 -30.95
C GLN A 252 -2.17 2.02 -31.72
N GLU A 253 -3.00 1.08 -31.27
CA GLU A 253 -4.27 0.75 -31.95
C GLU A 253 -5.36 1.80 -31.75
N THR A 254 -5.31 2.59 -30.67
CA THR A 254 -6.37 3.54 -30.34
C THR A 254 -5.98 5.01 -30.56
N GLY A 255 -4.69 5.32 -30.62
CA GLY A 255 -4.18 6.68 -30.62
C GLY A 255 -4.19 7.36 -29.24
N ALA A 256 -4.62 6.67 -28.19
CA ALA A 256 -4.56 7.19 -26.81
C ALA A 256 -3.08 7.33 -26.38
N LYS A 257 -2.75 8.45 -25.74
CA LYS A 257 -1.38 8.69 -25.25
C LYS A 257 -1.07 7.80 -24.06
N ILE A 258 0.20 7.41 -23.91
CA ILE A 258 0.68 6.78 -22.69
C ILE A 258 0.96 7.86 -21.67
N GLY A 259 0.25 7.81 -20.53
CA GLY A 259 0.51 8.65 -19.36
C GLY A 259 1.76 8.22 -18.59
N ASP A 260 2.13 9.00 -17.59
CA ASP A 260 3.20 8.60 -16.68
C ASP A 260 2.79 7.33 -15.92
N LYS A 261 3.80 6.58 -15.43
CA LYS A 261 3.58 5.30 -14.74
C LYS A 261 2.76 5.48 -13.46
N LEU A 262 1.80 4.59 -13.24
CA LEU A 262 1.07 4.46 -11.97
C LEU A 262 1.72 3.37 -11.10
N PHE A 263 1.72 3.61 -9.81
CA PHE A 263 2.13 2.64 -8.79
C PHE A 263 0.88 1.97 -8.24
N THR A 264 0.74 0.68 -8.53
CA THR A 264 -0.44 -0.11 -8.15
C THR A 264 -0.19 -0.90 -6.86
N ASP A 265 0.61 -1.96 -6.93
CA ASP A 265 0.73 -2.97 -5.90
C ASP A 265 2.09 -2.94 -5.18
N SER A 266 2.95 -2.00 -5.56
CA SER A 266 4.28 -1.87 -4.97
C SER A 266 4.75 -0.42 -4.97
N LEU A 267 5.47 -0.04 -3.92
CA LEU A 267 6.19 1.24 -3.88
C LEU A 267 7.36 1.24 -4.88
N SER A 268 7.81 2.42 -5.26
CA SER A 268 9.06 2.56 -5.99
C SER A 268 10.25 2.09 -5.15
N VAL A 269 11.42 1.94 -5.78
CA VAL A 269 12.69 1.86 -5.05
C VAL A 269 12.85 3.11 -4.16
N GLU A 270 13.72 3.05 -3.15
CA GLU A 270 13.83 4.09 -2.12
C GLU A 270 14.10 5.50 -2.67
N ASN A 271 14.92 5.61 -3.70
CA ASN A 271 15.25 6.87 -4.37
C ASN A 271 14.32 7.18 -5.57
N GLY A 272 13.22 6.47 -5.71
CA GLY A 272 12.24 6.68 -6.77
C GLY A 272 11.16 7.70 -6.38
N PRO A 273 10.18 7.94 -7.28
CA PRO A 273 9.17 8.98 -7.09
C PRO A 273 8.07 8.62 -6.07
N ALA A 274 7.96 7.36 -5.64
CA ALA A 274 6.91 6.85 -4.77
C ALA A 274 7.49 5.96 -3.64
N PRO A 275 8.42 6.45 -2.80
CA PRO A 275 9.07 5.64 -1.77
C PRO A 275 8.19 5.35 -0.55
N THR A 276 7.12 6.12 -0.33
CA THR A 276 6.12 5.92 0.73
C THR A 276 4.72 5.81 0.16
N TYR A 277 3.76 5.32 0.96
CA TYR A 277 2.35 5.26 0.56
C TYR A 277 1.80 6.64 0.17
N ILE A 278 2.07 7.67 0.95
CA ILE A 278 1.61 9.04 0.65
C ILE A 278 2.23 9.55 -0.65
N ASP A 279 3.53 9.32 -0.87
CA ASP A 279 4.20 9.71 -2.11
C ASP A 279 3.65 8.94 -3.31
N MET A 280 3.35 7.66 -3.15
CA MET A 280 2.72 6.82 -4.17
C MET A 280 1.37 7.41 -4.61
N MET A 281 0.50 7.74 -3.67
CA MET A 281 -0.81 8.30 -3.98
C MET A 281 -0.71 9.69 -4.63
N ARG A 282 0.26 10.52 -4.22
CA ARG A 282 0.54 11.82 -4.84
C ARG A 282 1.12 11.68 -6.24
N ALA A 283 2.04 10.75 -6.47
CA ALA A 283 2.61 10.47 -7.78
C ALA A 283 1.53 9.98 -8.75
N ASN A 284 0.66 9.07 -8.30
CA ASN A 284 -0.48 8.58 -9.07
C ASN A 284 -1.44 9.73 -9.42
N LEU A 285 -1.80 10.57 -8.45
CA LEU A 285 -2.66 11.73 -8.69
C LEU A 285 -2.05 12.68 -9.72
N ALA A 286 -0.76 13.00 -9.60
CA ALA A 286 -0.06 13.89 -10.53
C ALA A 286 -0.04 13.32 -11.96
N SER A 287 0.22 12.02 -12.11
CA SER A 287 0.19 11.30 -13.39
C SER A 287 -1.21 11.35 -14.03
N ILE A 288 -2.25 11.04 -13.25
CA ILE A 288 -3.64 11.07 -13.71
C ILE A 288 -4.04 12.49 -14.17
N LEU A 289 -3.77 13.50 -13.37
CA LEU A 289 -4.11 14.89 -13.70
C LEU A 289 -3.36 15.39 -14.95
N LYS A 290 -2.08 15.06 -15.08
CA LYS A 290 -1.27 15.44 -16.24
C LYS A 290 -1.83 14.86 -17.56
N ALA A 291 -2.32 13.62 -17.51
CA ALA A 291 -2.83 12.92 -18.68
C ALA A 291 -4.28 13.29 -19.04
N LEU A 292 -5.11 13.62 -18.03
CA LEU A 292 -6.56 13.84 -18.21
C LEU A 292 -6.97 15.31 -18.29
N ARG A 293 -6.09 16.26 -17.95
CA ARG A 293 -6.38 17.69 -18.16
C ARG A 293 -6.48 17.99 -19.65
N PRO A 294 -7.33 18.99 -20.04
CA PRO A 294 -7.46 19.45 -21.43
C PRO A 294 -6.16 19.92 -22.03
#